data_65702e184e04376f9d7051a931932eec
#
_entry.id   65702e184e04376f9d7051a931932eec
#
_cell.length_a   1.000
_cell.length_b   1.000
_cell.length_c   1.000
_cell.angle_alpha   90.00
_cell.angle_beta   90.00
_cell.angle_gamma   90.00
#
_symmetry.space_group_name_H-M   'P 1'
#
loop_
_entity.id
_entity.type
_entity.pdbx_description
1 polymer ?
#
loop_
_entity_poly.entity_id
_entity_poly.type
_entity_poly.pdbx_seq_one_letter_code
_entity_poly.pdbx_strand_id
1 'polypeptide(L)'
;MQNISGVICATLTPFISDVGLVDYEWIPAHLRFLENHGIHGVLALGTTGEGPSLGLSERQRVLDLVLSHRGGLAVIAGTGCAALAETVTLSQYALDHGADAILVMPPFYFKNGRPEGVLNYYRALCDALPREARLLLYHIPAVTAVPITPLVIEGLLASHAHQFYGIKDSSGDIQHTMNLIQRYPQLQIFSGSDTQVANALTANAAGVISALSNVWPNLVRAVFDAHQHGRDVATPQARLAAVRALIPNPTPPPLKAVLPWRSDLPRTSVRVPLTNLSDDETAQLRIALEVIDVL
;
A
#
# COMPACT_ATOMS: atom_id res chain seq x y z
N MET A 1 -2.86 -17.35 -12.57
CA MET A 1 -2.50 -16.33 -11.57
C MET A 1 -3.69 -16.05 -10.69
N GLN A 2 -3.48 -15.95 -9.36
CA GLN A 2 -4.54 -15.66 -8.39
C GLN A 2 -5.09 -14.24 -8.61
N ASN A 3 -6.39 -14.04 -8.41
CA ASN A 3 -6.98 -12.70 -8.47
C ASN A 3 -6.60 -11.93 -7.19
N ILE A 4 -6.08 -10.71 -7.35
CA ILE A 4 -5.71 -9.86 -6.21
C ILE A 4 -6.94 -9.03 -5.84
N SER A 5 -7.48 -9.26 -4.64
CA SER A 5 -8.65 -8.54 -4.13
C SER A 5 -8.71 -8.58 -2.60
N GLY A 6 -9.61 -7.82 -2.01
CA GLY A 6 -9.84 -7.84 -0.57
C GLY A 6 -8.96 -6.88 0.22
N VAL A 7 -8.57 -7.27 1.43
CA VAL A 7 -7.74 -6.45 2.32
C VAL A 7 -6.27 -6.75 2.08
N ILE A 8 -5.55 -5.77 1.57
CA ILE A 8 -4.11 -5.82 1.32
C ILE A 8 -3.43 -4.90 2.35
N CYS A 9 -2.45 -5.42 3.08
CA CYS A 9 -1.66 -4.63 4.02
C CYS A 9 -0.52 -3.92 3.29
N ALA A 10 -0.46 -2.59 3.37
CA ALA A 10 0.74 -1.84 2.99
C ALA A 10 1.80 -2.02 4.09
N THR A 11 2.67 -3.02 3.96
CA THR A 11 3.57 -3.46 5.03
C THR A 11 4.59 -2.41 5.43
N LEU A 12 4.89 -2.38 6.72
CA LEU A 12 6.03 -1.65 7.28
C LEU A 12 7.35 -2.32 6.88
N THR A 13 8.40 -1.52 6.75
CA THR A 13 9.78 -2.02 6.70
C THR A 13 10.44 -1.71 8.05
N PRO A 14 10.90 -2.71 8.79
CA PRO A 14 11.50 -2.51 10.10
C PRO A 14 12.94 -2.02 10.00
N PHE A 15 13.32 -1.08 10.90
CA PHE A 15 14.71 -0.64 11.05
C PHE A 15 15.16 -0.79 12.50
N ILE A 16 16.42 -1.15 12.69
CA ILE A 16 17.04 -1.33 14.03
C ILE A 16 17.20 0.04 14.71
N SER A 17 17.48 1.08 13.93
CA SER A 17 17.58 2.46 14.39
C SER A 17 17.16 3.42 13.29
N ASP A 18 17.02 4.70 13.60
CA ASP A 18 16.57 5.77 12.68
C ASP A 18 17.49 6.00 11.47
N VAL A 19 18.78 5.70 11.60
CA VAL A 19 19.77 5.69 10.49
C VAL A 19 20.20 4.28 10.12
N GLY A 20 19.58 3.28 10.71
CA GLY A 20 20.08 1.95 10.78
C GLY A 20 19.74 1.03 9.63
N LEU A 21 20.17 -0.19 9.84
CA LEU A 21 19.97 -1.28 8.91
C LEU A 21 18.55 -1.80 8.98
N VAL A 22 18.06 -2.37 7.88
CA VAL A 22 16.80 -3.09 7.88
C VAL A 22 16.91 -4.32 8.78
N ASP A 23 15.93 -4.50 9.68
CA ASP A 23 15.78 -5.70 10.49
C ASP A 23 15.08 -6.79 9.67
N TYR A 24 15.86 -7.52 8.92
CA TYR A 24 15.36 -8.54 8.01
C TYR A 24 14.68 -9.72 8.74
N GLU A 25 15.06 -10.01 9.99
CA GLU A 25 14.50 -11.13 10.77
C GLU A 25 13.07 -10.85 11.26
N TRP A 26 12.72 -9.58 11.36
CA TRP A 26 11.38 -9.14 11.76
C TRP A 26 10.29 -9.43 10.70
N ILE A 27 10.64 -9.35 9.41
CA ILE A 27 9.71 -9.42 8.28
C ILE A 27 8.89 -10.73 8.27
N PRO A 28 9.47 -11.93 8.41
CA PRO A 28 8.70 -13.18 8.42
C PRO A 28 7.67 -13.26 9.56
N ALA A 29 7.99 -12.73 10.73
CA ALA A 29 7.06 -12.74 11.86
C ALA A 29 5.85 -11.82 11.62
N HIS A 30 6.07 -10.65 11.01
CA HIS A 30 4.98 -9.74 10.63
C HIS A 30 4.07 -10.33 9.55
N LEU A 31 4.63 -10.98 8.55
CA LEU A 31 3.83 -11.67 7.52
C LEU A 31 2.94 -12.75 8.11
N ARG A 32 3.48 -13.58 9.02
CA ARG A 32 2.67 -14.57 9.76
C ARG A 32 1.57 -13.91 10.61
N PHE A 33 1.87 -12.80 11.28
CA PHE A 33 0.86 -12.04 12.02
C PHE A 33 -0.28 -11.61 11.10
N LEU A 34 0.01 -11.04 9.94
CA LEU A 34 -0.99 -10.60 8.98
C LEU A 34 -1.81 -11.77 8.41
N GLU A 35 -1.16 -12.87 8.03
CA GLU A 35 -1.82 -14.06 7.51
C GLU A 35 -2.77 -14.68 8.55
N ASN A 36 -2.32 -14.82 9.81
CA ASN A 36 -3.12 -15.34 10.91
C ASN A 36 -4.36 -14.48 11.22
N HIS A 37 -4.34 -13.19 10.87
CA HIS A 37 -5.48 -12.29 10.98
C HIS A 37 -6.31 -12.19 9.69
N GLY A 38 -6.10 -13.09 8.74
CA GLY A 38 -6.90 -13.22 7.54
C GLY A 38 -6.70 -12.10 6.51
N ILE A 39 -5.54 -11.42 6.51
CA ILE A 39 -5.17 -10.49 5.44
C ILE A 39 -5.00 -11.29 4.14
N HIS A 40 -5.49 -10.75 3.02
CA HIS A 40 -5.49 -11.44 1.73
C HIS A 40 -4.17 -11.26 0.95
N GLY A 41 -3.44 -10.20 1.24
CA GLY A 41 -2.17 -9.93 0.58
C GLY A 41 -1.42 -8.75 1.20
N VAL A 42 -0.25 -8.50 0.67
CA VAL A 42 0.63 -7.42 1.14
C VAL A 42 1.12 -6.57 -0.03
N LEU A 43 1.28 -5.28 0.25
CA LEU A 43 2.03 -4.34 -0.58
C LEU A 43 3.35 -4.05 0.12
N ALA A 44 4.43 -4.64 -0.34
CA ALA A 44 5.78 -4.35 0.14
C ALA A 44 6.36 -3.11 -0.55
N LEU A 45 7.25 -2.39 0.13
CA LEU A 45 7.99 -1.24 -0.42
C LEU A 45 7.12 -0.05 -0.86
N GLY A 46 5.88 0.02 -0.41
CA GLY A 46 5.02 1.20 -0.60
C GLY A 46 5.47 2.37 0.29
N THR A 47 4.66 3.44 0.33
CA THR A 47 4.90 4.63 1.18
C THR A 47 4.96 4.25 2.66
N THR A 48 4.05 3.40 3.13
CA THR A 48 4.04 2.90 4.50
C THR A 48 5.28 2.06 4.84
N GLY A 49 5.81 1.35 3.84
CA GLY A 49 7.06 0.59 3.95
C GLY A 49 8.32 1.41 3.72
N GLU A 50 8.21 2.74 3.70
CA GLU A 50 9.34 3.65 3.52
C GLU A 50 10.21 3.31 2.29
N GLY A 51 9.59 2.78 1.23
CA GLY A 51 10.29 2.35 0.03
C GLY A 51 11.28 3.39 -0.54
N PRO A 52 10.95 4.69 -0.61
CA PRO A 52 11.89 5.72 -1.07
C PRO A 52 13.15 5.90 -0.21
N SER A 53 13.14 5.44 1.06
CA SER A 53 14.29 5.51 1.98
C SER A 53 15.22 4.29 1.85
N LEU A 54 14.91 3.35 0.98
CA LEU A 54 15.69 2.11 0.77
C LEU A 54 16.47 2.18 -0.54
N GLY A 55 17.74 1.77 -0.51
CA GLY A 55 18.54 1.52 -1.70
C GLY A 55 18.02 0.32 -2.51
N LEU A 56 18.43 0.21 -3.78
CA LEU A 56 17.94 -0.85 -4.67
C LEU A 56 18.19 -2.26 -4.10
N SER A 57 19.40 -2.52 -3.61
CA SER A 57 19.76 -3.82 -3.01
C SER A 57 18.97 -4.14 -1.75
N GLU A 58 18.67 -3.14 -0.92
CA GLU A 58 17.81 -3.34 0.25
C GLU A 58 16.37 -3.67 -0.16
N ARG A 59 15.83 -2.99 -1.19
CA ARG A 59 14.50 -3.28 -1.73
C ARG A 59 14.41 -4.70 -2.27
N GLN A 60 15.42 -5.15 -3.01
CA GLN A 60 15.50 -6.52 -3.51
C GLN A 60 15.50 -7.53 -2.36
N ARG A 61 16.33 -7.32 -1.34
CA ARG A 61 16.40 -8.22 -0.18
C ARG A 61 15.11 -8.24 0.64
N VAL A 62 14.42 -7.10 0.79
CA VAL A 62 13.09 -7.06 1.43
C VAL A 62 12.09 -7.88 0.61
N LEU A 63 12.10 -7.73 -0.73
CA LEU A 63 11.22 -8.52 -1.61
C LEU A 63 11.50 -10.00 -1.52
N ASP A 64 12.76 -10.44 -1.49
CA ASP A 64 13.13 -11.85 -1.34
C ASP A 64 12.52 -12.46 -0.07
N LEU A 65 12.60 -11.73 1.04
CA LEU A 65 12.04 -12.19 2.31
C LEU A 65 10.51 -12.19 2.30
N VAL A 66 9.90 -11.16 1.74
CA VAL A 66 8.44 -11.11 1.61
C VAL A 66 7.94 -12.26 0.73
N LEU A 67 8.57 -12.49 -0.41
CA LEU A 67 8.16 -13.53 -1.35
C LEU A 67 8.41 -14.94 -0.83
N SER A 68 9.55 -15.17 -0.16
CA SER A 68 9.87 -16.49 0.42
C SER A 68 9.03 -16.85 1.65
N HIS A 69 8.46 -15.87 2.35
CA HIS A 69 7.67 -16.09 3.58
C HIS A 69 6.20 -15.65 3.43
N ARG A 70 5.74 -15.46 2.20
CA ARG A 70 4.40 -14.93 1.91
C ARG A 70 3.24 -15.83 2.37
N GLY A 71 3.49 -17.13 2.58
CA GLY A 71 2.41 -18.09 2.86
C GLY A 71 1.34 -18.05 1.76
N GLY A 72 0.08 -17.87 2.15
CA GLY A 72 -1.06 -17.71 1.24
C GLY A 72 -1.30 -16.27 0.78
N LEU A 73 -0.48 -15.30 1.18
CA LEU A 73 -0.68 -13.88 0.87
C LEU A 73 -0.35 -13.55 -0.59
N ALA A 74 -1.22 -12.79 -1.27
CA ALA A 74 -0.86 -12.15 -2.52
C ALA A 74 0.22 -11.05 -2.26
N VAL A 75 1.19 -10.91 -3.17
CA VAL A 75 2.27 -9.92 -3.00
C VAL A 75 2.24 -8.92 -4.15
N ILE A 76 2.04 -7.64 -3.79
CA ILE A 76 2.22 -6.49 -4.66
C ILE A 76 3.55 -5.84 -4.28
N ALA A 77 4.43 -5.61 -5.24
CA ALA A 77 5.70 -4.93 -5.03
C ALA A 77 5.62 -3.45 -5.42
N GLY A 78 5.92 -2.55 -4.50
CA GLY A 78 6.10 -1.12 -4.79
C GLY A 78 7.44 -0.88 -5.46
N THR A 79 7.45 -0.64 -6.76
CA THR A 79 8.69 -0.58 -7.55
C THR A 79 9.01 0.80 -8.11
N GLY A 80 8.13 1.79 -7.91
CA GLY A 80 8.36 3.15 -8.40
C GLY A 80 9.60 3.81 -7.81
N CYS A 81 10.49 4.27 -8.70
CA CYS A 81 11.71 5.03 -8.41
C CYS A 81 11.67 6.38 -9.14
N ALA A 82 12.60 7.28 -8.82
CA ALA A 82 12.73 8.54 -9.54
C ALA A 82 13.19 8.33 -11.00
N ALA A 83 14.08 7.36 -11.24
CA ALA A 83 14.55 6.99 -12.56
C ALA A 83 13.74 5.83 -13.15
N LEU A 84 13.33 5.94 -14.42
CA LEU A 84 12.63 4.87 -15.13
C LEU A 84 13.45 3.57 -15.17
N ALA A 85 14.76 3.67 -15.43
CA ALA A 85 15.64 2.49 -15.49
C ALA A 85 15.65 1.69 -14.17
N GLU A 86 15.67 2.37 -13.03
CA GLU A 86 15.59 1.71 -11.71
C GLU A 86 14.20 1.10 -11.48
N THR A 87 13.13 1.80 -11.92
CA THR A 87 11.75 1.27 -11.87
C THR A 87 11.64 -0.01 -12.69
N VAL A 88 12.19 -0.04 -13.90
CA VAL A 88 12.22 -1.23 -14.77
C VAL A 88 12.99 -2.36 -14.07
N THR A 89 14.22 -2.09 -13.61
CA THR A 89 15.07 -3.09 -12.96
C THR A 89 14.38 -3.73 -11.74
N LEU A 90 13.79 -2.90 -10.87
CA LEU A 90 13.12 -3.42 -9.68
C LEU A 90 11.80 -4.12 -10.01
N SER A 91 11.08 -3.66 -11.04
CA SER A 91 9.83 -4.30 -11.50
C SER A 91 10.10 -5.69 -12.10
N GLN A 92 11.10 -5.79 -12.97
CA GLN A 92 11.53 -7.09 -13.51
C GLN A 92 11.96 -8.03 -12.40
N TYR A 93 12.82 -7.54 -11.48
CA TYR A 93 13.25 -8.32 -10.33
C TYR A 93 12.08 -8.88 -9.54
N ALA A 94 11.12 -8.03 -9.17
CA ALA A 94 9.95 -8.43 -8.40
C ALA A 94 9.11 -9.50 -9.11
N LEU A 95 8.86 -9.33 -10.41
CA LEU A 95 8.08 -10.27 -11.23
C LEU A 95 8.80 -11.61 -11.41
N ASP A 96 10.09 -11.60 -11.69
CA ASP A 96 10.93 -12.79 -11.87
C ASP A 96 11.01 -13.64 -10.58
N HIS A 97 10.89 -12.98 -9.40
CA HIS A 97 10.89 -13.65 -8.08
C HIS A 97 9.49 -13.98 -7.56
N GLY A 98 8.45 -13.77 -8.37
CA GLY A 98 7.09 -14.26 -8.09
C GLY A 98 6.15 -13.27 -7.41
N ALA A 99 6.38 -11.97 -7.52
CA ALA A 99 5.37 -10.98 -7.16
C ALA A 99 4.13 -11.12 -8.07
N ASP A 100 2.94 -11.04 -7.49
CA ASP A 100 1.68 -11.18 -8.24
C ASP A 100 1.33 -9.93 -9.06
N ALA A 101 1.85 -8.76 -8.64
CA ALA A 101 1.72 -7.49 -9.34
C ALA A 101 2.80 -6.50 -8.87
N ILE A 102 2.96 -5.43 -9.63
CA ILE A 102 3.76 -4.26 -9.26
C ILE A 102 2.87 -3.04 -9.08
N LEU A 103 3.22 -2.18 -8.13
CA LEU A 103 2.57 -0.89 -7.91
C LEU A 103 3.58 0.23 -8.21
N VAL A 104 3.27 1.09 -9.17
CA VAL A 104 4.19 2.13 -9.64
C VAL A 104 3.55 3.50 -9.52
N MET A 105 4.17 4.39 -8.74
CA MET A 105 3.78 5.80 -8.67
C MET A 105 4.24 6.54 -9.94
N PRO A 106 3.57 7.64 -10.32
CA PRO A 106 4.03 8.46 -11.44
C PRO A 106 5.41 9.07 -11.13
N PRO A 107 6.15 9.49 -12.16
CA PRO A 107 7.44 10.17 -11.97
C PRO A 107 7.24 11.45 -11.15
N PHE A 108 7.66 11.42 -9.89
CA PHE A 108 7.33 12.42 -8.86
C PHE A 108 8.34 13.57 -8.74
N TYR A 109 9.52 13.45 -9.33
CA TYR A 109 10.54 14.50 -9.22
C TYR A 109 10.19 15.73 -10.08
N PHE A 110 9.81 15.50 -11.35
CA PHE A 110 9.37 16.57 -12.26
C PHE A 110 7.85 16.75 -12.20
N LYS A 111 7.38 17.51 -11.21
CA LYS A 111 5.95 17.66 -10.87
C LYS A 111 5.11 18.35 -11.95
N ASN A 112 5.73 19.22 -12.77
CA ASN A 112 5.05 20.00 -13.80
C ASN A 112 5.10 19.33 -15.20
N GLY A 113 5.38 18.03 -15.25
CA GLY A 113 5.36 17.27 -16.50
C GLY A 113 3.96 17.23 -17.12
N ARG A 114 3.90 17.29 -18.45
CA ARG A 114 2.61 17.15 -19.17
C ARG A 114 2.06 15.73 -19.00
N PRO A 115 0.73 15.55 -18.99
CA PRO A 115 0.11 14.21 -18.89
C PRO A 115 0.61 13.21 -19.94
N GLU A 116 0.96 13.69 -21.14
CA GLU A 116 1.53 12.84 -22.21
C GLU A 116 2.92 12.28 -21.81
N GLY A 117 3.70 13.05 -21.07
CA GLY A 117 4.98 12.58 -20.52
C GLY A 117 4.79 11.48 -19.48
N VAL A 118 3.76 11.60 -18.62
CA VAL A 118 3.39 10.57 -17.64
C VAL A 118 2.90 9.30 -18.36
N LEU A 119 2.08 9.43 -19.40
CA LEU A 119 1.64 8.31 -20.23
C LEU A 119 2.83 7.61 -20.89
N ASN A 120 3.75 8.36 -21.49
CA ASN A 120 4.93 7.80 -22.15
C ASN A 120 5.86 7.10 -21.15
N TYR A 121 5.97 7.59 -19.92
CA TYR A 121 6.69 6.90 -18.83
C TYR A 121 6.11 5.50 -18.58
N TYR A 122 4.77 5.39 -18.41
CA TYR A 122 4.14 4.09 -18.17
C TYR A 122 4.18 3.17 -19.40
N ARG A 123 4.08 3.72 -20.62
CA ARG A 123 4.27 2.93 -21.85
C ARG A 123 5.67 2.34 -21.92
N ALA A 124 6.70 3.17 -21.71
CA ALA A 124 8.08 2.70 -21.72
C ALA A 124 8.37 1.68 -20.62
N LEU A 125 7.71 1.80 -19.45
CA LEU A 125 7.77 0.76 -18.42
C LEU A 125 7.13 -0.54 -18.92
N CYS A 126 5.94 -0.50 -19.48
CA CYS A 126 5.23 -1.68 -19.98
C CYS A 126 5.98 -2.36 -21.13
N ASP A 127 6.56 -1.57 -22.05
CA ASP A 127 7.38 -2.09 -23.17
C ASP A 127 8.62 -2.87 -22.68
N ALA A 128 9.16 -2.51 -21.50
CA ALA A 128 10.32 -3.16 -20.91
C ALA A 128 9.97 -4.39 -20.04
N LEU A 129 8.69 -4.63 -19.73
CA LEU A 129 8.26 -5.70 -18.84
C LEU A 129 7.65 -6.89 -19.60
N PRO A 130 7.60 -8.11 -19.00
CA PRO A 130 6.89 -9.24 -19.57
C PRO A 130 5.43 -8.89 -19.89
N ARG A 131 4.90 -9.49 -20.95
CA ARG A 131 3.54 -9.23 -21.43
C ARG A 131 2.47 -9.58 -20.38
N GLU A 132 2.73 -10.55 -19.54
CA GLU A 132 1.88 -11.01 -18.45
C GLU A 132 2.00 -10.19 -17.16
N ALA A 133 2.87 -9.19 -17.13
CA ALA A 133 3.03 -8.31 -15.97
C ALA A 133 1.70 -7.66 -15.59
N ARG A 134 1.43 -7.57 -14.28
CA ARG A 134 0.27 -6.88 -13.73
C ARG A 134 0.71 -5.56 -13.11
N LEU A 135 0.44 -4.46 -13.81
CA LEU A 135 0.76 -3.11 -13.37
C LEU A 135 -0.46 -2.49 -12.67
N LEU A 136 -0.28 -2.05 -11.43
CA LEU A 136 -1.15 -1.10 -10.76
C LEU A 136 -0.52 0.28 -10.78
N LEU A 137 -1.27 1.28 -11.22
CA LEU A 137 -0.89 2.67 -11.08
C LEU A 137 -1.15 3.14 -9.65
N TYR A 138 -0.24 3.93 -9.09
CA TYR A 138 -0.40 4.48 -7.75
C TYR A 138 -0.78 5.96 -7.81
N HIS A 139 -2.07 6.25 -7.68
CA HIS A 139 -2.57 7.62 -7.58
C HIS A 139 -2.46 8.11 -6.13
N ILE A 140 -1.44 8.92 -5.85
CA ILE A 140 -1.17 9.52 -4.54
C ILE A 140 -0.73 11.00 -4.69
N PRO A 141 -1.63 11.88 -5.15
CA PRO A 141 -1.28 13.26 -5.50
C PRO A 141 -0.74 14.08 -4.32
N ALA A 142 -1.17 13.80 -3.09
CA ALA A 142 -0.65 14.48 -1.89
C ALA A 142 0.86 14.27 -1.68
N VAL A 143 1.44 13.18 -2.22
CA VAL A 143 2.88 12.87 -2.10
C VAL A 143 3.62 13.19 -3.39
N THR A 144 3.09 12.76 -4.53
CA THR A 144 3.77 12.88 -5.83
C THR A 144 3.56 14.24 -6.48
N ALA A 145 2.47 14.95 -6.15
CA ALA A 145 1.97 16.14 -6.84
C ALA A 145 1.76 15.92 -8.36
N VAL A 146 1.71 14.67 -8.83
CA VAL A 146 1.48 14.27 -10.22
C VAL A 146 0.21 13.44 -10.28
N PRO A 147 -0.88 13.96 -10.87
CA PRO A 147 -2.13 13.21 -10.99
C PRO A 147 -2.04 12.15 -12.10
N ILE A 148 -2.71 11.03 -11.89
CA ILE A 148 -3.02 10.07 -12.95
C ILE A 148 -4.32 10.51 -13.59
N THR A 149 -4.23 11.13 -14.76
CA THR A 149 -5.37 11.71 -15.47
C THR A 149 -6.09 10.69 -16.35
N PRO A 150 -7.34 10.95 -16.80
CA PRO A 150 -8.01 10.11 -17.78
C PRO A 150 -7.20 9.87 -19.05
N LEU A 151 -6.42 10.86 -19.52
CA LEU A 151 -5.53 10.70 -20.68
C LEU A 151 -4.49 9.59 -20.43
N VAL A 152 -3.91 9.51 -19.23
CA VAL A 152 -2.93 8.46 -18.88
C VAL A 152 -3.63 7.10 -18.85
N ILE A 153 -4.79 7.00 -18.21
CA ILE A 153 -5.54 5.74 -18.07
C ILE A 153 -5.99 5.22 -19.44
N GLU A 154 -6.66 6.05 -20.22
CA GLU A 154 -7.19 5.68 -21.53
C GLU A 154 -6.07 5.39 -22.53
N GLY A 155 -5.02 6.20 -22.52
CA GLY A 155 -3.84 5.97 -23.34
C GLY A 155 -3.11 4.67 -23.05
N LEU A 156 -3.07 4.26 -21.78
CA LEU A 156 -2.47 2.99 -21.37
C LEU A 156 -3.40 1.80 -21.69
N LEU A 157 -4.71 1.94 -21.49
CA LEU A 157 -5.70 0.96 -21.92
C LEU A 157 -5.67 0.72 -23.42
N ALA A 158 -5.49 1.76 -24.22
CA ALA A 158 -5.41 1.64 -25.67
C ALA A 158 -4.15 0.90 -26.15
N SER A 159 -3.03 1.00 -25.41
CA SER A 159 -1.76 0.42 -25.86
C SER A 159 -1.33 -0.85 -25.10
N HIS A 160 -1.63 -0.95 -23.79
CA HIS A 160 -1.11 -1.98 -22.88
C HIS A 160 -2.20 -2.56 -21.95
N ALA A 161 -3.44 -2.68 -22.45
CA ALA A 161 -4.56 -3.17 -21.65
C ALA A 161 -4.30 -4.53 -20.96
N HIS A 162 -3.48 -5.36 -21.58
CA HIS A 162 -3.13 -6.69 -21.04
C HIS A 162 -2.22 -6.67 -19.82
N GLN A 163 -1.43 -5.58 -19.64
CA GLN A 163 -0.56 -5.38 -18.49
C GLN A 163 -1.19 -4.42 -17.45
N PHE A 164 -2.08 -3.52 -17.89
CA PHE A 164 -2.71 -2.55 -17.00
C PHE A 164 -3.80 -3.20 -16.16
N TYR A 165 -3.40 -3.67 -14.97
CA TYR A 165 -4.26 -4.45 -14.07
C TYR A 165 -5.20 -3.59 -13.24
N GLY A 166 -4.76 -2.42 -12.74
CA GLY A 166 -5.60 -1.60 -11.89
C GLY A 166 -4.96 -0.32 -11.36
N ILE A 167 -5.64 0.29 -10.40
CA ILE A 167 -5.21 1.54 -9.76
C ILE A 167 -5.40 1.42 -8.24
N LYS A 168 -4.37 1.81 -7.48
CA LYS A 168 -4.52 2.17 -6.07
C LYS A 168 -4.79 3.67 -5.98
N ASP A 169 -5.97 4.04 -5.51
CA ASP A 169 -6.36 5.44 -5.32
C ASP A 169 -6.19 5.86 -3.85
N SER A 170 -5.21 6.73 -3.62
CA SER A 170 -4.91 7.37 -2.34
C SER A 170 -5.10 8.89 -2.41
N SER A 171 -6.04 9.35 -3.24
CA SER A 171 -6.40 10.78 -3.33
C SER A 171 -7.06 11.29 -2.04
N GLY A 172 -7.71 10.40 -1.28
CA GLY A 172 -8.57 10.78 -0.15
C GLY A 172 -9.96 11.28 -0.56
N ASP A 173 -10.25 11.31 -1.85
CA ASP A 173 -11.55 11.71 -2.41
C ASP A 173 -12.35 10.48 -2.85
N ILE A 174 -13.42 10.15 -2.11
CA ILE A 174 -14.27 9.01 -2.44
C ILE A 174 -14.95 9.15 -3.80
N GLN A 175 -15.30 10.37 -4.22
CA GLN A 175 -15.92 10.60 -5.52
C GLN A 175 -14.95 10.27 -6.65
N HIS A 176 -13.67 10.59 -6.48
CA HIS A 176 -12.63 10.19 -7.43
C HIS A 176 -12.53 8.65 -7.53
N THR A 177 -12.48 7.96 -6.39
CA THR A 177 -12.46 6.48 -6.36
C THR A 177 -13.69 5.88 -7.04
N MET A 178 -14.89 6.39 -6.74
CA MET A 178 -16.15 5.92 -7.35
C MET A 178 -16.19 6.17 -8.87
N ASN A 179 -15.72 7.34 -9.31
CA ASN A 179 -15.62 7.68 -10.72
C ASN A 179 -14.65 6.73 -11.47
N LEU A 180 -13.52 6.36 -10.86
CA LEU A 180 -12.60 5.38 -11.44
C LEU A 180 -13.27 4.00 -11.61
N ILE A 181 -14.00 3.53 -10.59
CA ILE A 181 -14.72 2.24 -10.63
C ILE A 181 -15.78 2.25 -11.72
N GLN A 182 -16.59 3.31 -11.79
CA GLN A 182 -17.67 3.40 -12.76
C GLN A 182 -17.15 3.53 -14.20
N ARG A 183 -16.12 4.35 -14.41
CA ARG A 183 -15.59 4.66 -15.75
C ARG A 183 -14.71 3.56 -16.32
N TYR A 184 -14.04 2.79 -15.47
CA TYR A 184 -13.07 1.77 -15.87
C TYR A 184 -13.35 0.41 -15.21
N PRO A 185 -14.52 -0.21 -15.48
CA PRO A 185 -14.95 -1.44 -14.80
C PRO A 185 -14.05 -2.66 -15.10
N GLN A 186 -13.19 -2.57 -16.11
CA GLN A 186 -12.19 -3.60 -16.43
C GLN A 186 -10.96 -3.54 -15.53
N LEU A 187 -10.75 -2.47 -14.77
CA LEU A 187 -9.60 -2.28 -13.89
C LEU A 187 -9.93 -2.68 -12.45
N GLN A 188 -8.95 -3.24 -11.76
CA GLN A 188 -9.05 -3.47 -10.32
C GLN A 188 -8.74 -2.15 -9.57
N ILE A 189 -9.76 -1.53 -9.00
CA ILE A 189 -9.61 -0.29 -8.24
C ILE A 189 -9.53 -0.62 -6.75
N PHE A 190 -8.44 -0.19 -6.11
CA PHE A 190 -8.22 -0.32 -4.66
C PHE A 190 -8.29 1.04 -3.99
N SER A 191 -9.09 1.14 -2.92
CA SER A 191 -9.01 2.32 -2.05
C SER A 191 -7.72 2.27 -1.22
N GLY A 192 -7.01 3.39 -1.16
CA GLY A 192 -5.85 3.59 -0.27
C GLY A 192 -6.21 4.34 1.01
N SER A 193 -7.51 4.52 1.31
CA SER A 193 -8.00 5.29 2.45
C SER A 193 -8.74 4.42 3.45
N ASP A 194 -8.20 4.30 4.67
CA ASP A 194 -8.84 3.54 5.76
C ASP A 194 -10.17 4.16 6.24
N THR A 195 -10.42 5.44 5.97
CA THR A 195 -11.68 6.12 6.34
C THR A 195 -12.81 5.88 5.34
N GLN A 196 -12.54 5.26 4.20
CA GLN A 196 -13.49 5.15 3.08
C GLN A 196 -13.68 3.70 2.59
N VAL A 197 -13.27 2.72 3.38
CA VAL A 197 -13.29 1.29 2.98
C VAL A 197 -14.71 0.85 2.63
N ALA A 198 -15.68 1.13 3.50
CA ALA A 198 -17.08 0.74 3.28
C ALA A 198 -17.66 1.35 1.99
N ASN A 199 -17.41 2.64 1.76
CA ASN A 199 -17.93 3.34 0.58
C ASN A 199 -17.31 2.79 -0.73
N ALA A 200 -15.99 2.54 -0.71
CA ALA A 200 -15.29 1.97 -1.85
C ALA A 200 -15.78 0.55 -2.18
N LEU A 201 -15.95 -0.30 -1.17
CA LEU A 201 -16.47 -1.66 -1.34
C LEU A 201 -17.91 -1.65 -1.86
N THR A 202 -18.77 -0.78 -1.32
CA THR A 202 -20.16 -0.60 -1.80
C THR A 202 -20.21 -0.15 -3.26
N ALA A 203 -19.21 0.61 -3.71
CA ALA A 203 -19.07 1.00 -5.11
C ALA A 203 -18.40 -0.09 -5.99
N ASN A 204 -18.15 -1.30 -5.46
CA ASN A 204 -17.48 -2.42 -6.12
C ASN A 204 -15.97 -2.21 -6.36
N ALA A 205 -15.27 -1.57 -5.42
CA ALA A 205 -13.81 -1.62 -5.41
C ALA A 205 -13.32 -3.07 -5.26
N ALA A 206 -12.19 -3.40 -5.86
CA ALA A 206 -11.54 -4.72 -5.73
C ALA A 206 -11.11 -5.01 -4.28
N GLY A 207 -10.89 -3.96 -3.50
CA GLY A 207 -10.50 -4.05 -2.11
C GLY A 207 -9.92 -2.74 -1.57
N VAL A 208 -9.18 -2.88 -0.48
CA VAL A 208 -8.45 -1.79 0.16
C VAL A 208 -6.97 -2.15 0.30
N ILE A 209 -6.09 -1.18 0.11
CA ILE A 209 -4.66 -1.28 0.44
C ILE A 209 -4.40 -0.38 1.64
N SER A 210 -4.45 -0.96 2.84
CA SER A 210 -4.53 -0.31 4.14
C SER A 210 -3.17 -0.18 4.83
N ALA A 211 -2.90 0.97 5.43
CA ALA A 211 -1.77 1.15 6.34
C ALA A 211 -2.12 0.69 7.76
N LEU A 212 -3.36 0.92 8.23
CA LEU A 212 -3.80 0.52 9.57
C LEU A 212 -3.81 -0.99 9.78
N SER A 213 -3.94 -1.78 8.72
CA SER A 213 -3.91 -3.24 8.80
C SER A 213 -2.58 -3.82 9.30
N ASN A 214 -1.49 -3.04 9.36
CA ASN A 214 -0.26 -3.45 10.03
C ASN A 214 -0.45 -3.70 11.53
N VAL A 215 -1.36 -2.96 12.17
CA VAL A 215 -1.59 -2.95 13.62
C VAL A 215 -2.98 -3.47 13.98
N TRP A 216 -3.98 -3.10 13.19
CA TRP A 216 -5.38 -3.46 13.39
C TRP A 216 -5.96 -4.21 12.18
N PRO A 217 -5.39 -5.36 11.80
CA PRO A 217 -5.91 -6.13 10.67
C PRO A 217 -7.37 -6.55 10.88
N ASN A 218 -7.75 -6.87 12.11
CA ASN A 218 -9.11 -7.22 12.50
C ASN A 218 -10.13 -6.10 12.26
N LEU A 219 -9.78 -4.84 12.46
CA LEU A 219 -10.71 -3.73 12.22
C LEU A 219 -10.96 -3.51 10.74
N VAL A 220 -9.91 -3.59 9.91
CA VAL A 220 -10.07 -3.48 8.46
C VAL A 220 -10.83 -4.67 7.89
N ARG A 221 -10.52 -5.89 8.39
CA ARG A 221 -11.25 -7.11 8.05
C ARG A 221 -12.73 -7.02 8.44
N ALA A 222 -13.05 -6.46 9.60
CA ALA A 222 -14.45 -6.33 10.05
C ALA A 222 -15.31 -5.53 9.05
N VAL A 223 -14.78 -4.46 8.46
CA VAL A 223 -15.49 -3.70 7.40
C VAL A 223 -15.66 -4.54 6.15
N PHE A 224 -14.59 -5.20 5.71
CA PHE A 224 -14.61 -6.04 4.51
C PHE A 224 -15.57 -7.23 4.68
N ASP A 225 -15.49 -7.94 5.79
CA ASP A 225 -16.32 -9.11 6.06
C ASP A 225 -17.81 -8.75 6.24
N ALA A 226 -18.10 -7.61 6.85
CA ALA A 226 -19.47 -7.09 6.93
C ALA A 226 -20.04 -6.85 5.53
N HIS A 227 -19.27 -6.22 4.63
CA HIS A 227 -19.67 -6.00 3.25
C HIS A 227 -19.91 -7.33 2.50
N GLN A 228 -18.97 -8.28 2.59
CA GLN A 228 -19.06 -9.57 1.89
C GLN A 228 -20.29 -10.39 2.31
N HIS A 229 -20.76 -10.25 3.56
CA HIS A 229 -21.89 -10.95 4.09
C HIS A 229 -23.19 -10.15 4.09
N GLY A 230 -23.23 -8.98 3.46
CA GLY A 230 -24.40 -8.10 3.42
C GLY A 230 -24.84 -7.59 4.79
N ARG A 231 -23.90 -7.45 5.74
CA ARG A 231 -24.14 -6.94 7.11
C ARG A 231 -23.90 -5.44 7.20
N ASP A 232 -24.21 -4.86 8.34
CA ASP A 232 -23.91 -3.45 8.62
C ASP A 232 -22.42 -3.16 8.50
N VAL A 233 -22.07 -2.26 7.57
CA VAL A 233 -20.72 -1.79 7.34
C VAL A 233 -20.41 -0.48 8.06
N ALA A 234 -21.44 0.27 8.49
CA ALA A 234 -21.27 1.60 9.07
C ALA A 234 -20.59 1.55 10.43
N THR A 235 -21.01 0.62 11.29
CA THR A 235 -20.44 0.44 12.63
C THR A 235 -18.95 0.09 12.59
N PRO A 236 -18.49 -0.96 11.87
CA PRO A 236 -17.06 -1.26 11.80
C PRO A 236 -16.27 -0.17 11.08
N GLN A 237 -16.85 0.51 10.08
CA GLN A 237 -16.20 1.64 9.43
C GLN A 237 -16.01 2.83 10.36
N ALA A 238 -16.98 3.17 11.18
CA ALA A 238 -16.88 4.24 12.17
C ALA A 238 -15.74 3.96 13.18
N ARG A 239 -15.63 2.70 13.65
CA ARG A 239 -14.55 2.28 14.54
C ARG A 239 -13.18 2.40 13.88
N LEU A 240 -13.03 1.95 12.63
CA LEU A 240 -11.79 2.08 11.87
C LEU A 240 -11.42 3.55 11.64
N ALA A 241 -12.40 4.40 11.30
CA ALA A 241 -12.20 5.83 11.11
C ALA A 241 -11.78 6.54 12.41
N ALA A 242 -12.34 6.15 13.57
CA ALA A 242 -11.94 6.67 14.88
C ALA A 242 -10.46 6.37 15.17
N VAL A 243 -9.99 5.14 14.91
CA VAL A 243 -8.56 4.81 15.02
C VAL A 243 -7.74 5.66 14.06
N ARG A 244 -8.15 5.77 12.78
CA ARG A 244 -7.41 6.55 11.79
C ARG A 244 -7.26 8.02 12.18
N ALA A 245 -8.27 8.59 12.82
CA ALA A 245 -8.24 9.98 13.28
C ALA A 245 -7.19 10.24 14.38
N LEU A 246 -6.84 9.22 15.17
CA LEU A 246 -5.81 9.31 16.22
C LEU A 246 -4.38 9.08 15.68
N ILE A 247 -4.23 8.50 14.50
CA ILE A 247 -2.90 8.21 13.93
C ILE A 247 -2.39 9.43 13.15
N PRO A 248 -1.34 10.13 13.62
CA PRO A 248 -0.80 11.29 12.92
C PRO A 248 -0.12 10.91 11.61
N ASN A 249 0.04 11.88 10.74
CA ASN A 249 0.85 11.75 9.53
C ASN A 249 2.26 12.34 9.79
N PRO A 250 3.30 11.74 9.16
CA PRO A 250 3.27 10.52 8.33
C PRO A 250 2.96 9.26 9.17
N THR A 251 2.27 8.28 8.56
CA THR A 251 1.78 7.08 9.26
C THR A 251 2.85 6.09 9.75
N PRO A 252 4.03 5.91 9.11
CA PRO A 252 4.98 4.88 9.56
C PRO A 252 5.43 5.02 11.02
N PRO A 253 5.82 6.20 11.54
CA PRO A 253 6.27 6.34 12.93
C PRO A 253 5.23 5.89 13.97
N PRO A 254 3.96 6.38 13.96
CA PRO A 254 2.98 5.96 14.96
C PRO A 254 2.61 4.48 14.82
N LEU A 255 2.53 3.92 13.63
CA LEU A 255 2.22 2.49 13.46
C LEU A 255 3.33 1.61 14.05
N LYS A 256 4.60 1.97 13.87
CA LYS A 256 5.75 1.27 14.44
C LYS A 256 5.81 1.38 15.97
N ALA A 257 5.37 2.51 16.53
CA ALA A 257 5.29 2.71 17.96
C ALA A 257 4.19 1.86 18.61
N VAL A 258 3.05 1.72 17.94
CA VAL A 258 1.84 1.05 18.49
C VAL A 258 1.87 -0.47 18.27
N LEU A 259 2.49 -0.94 17.22
CA LEU A 259 2.45 -2.36 16.83
C LEU A 259 2.82 -3.34 17.97
N PRO A 260 3.83 -3.07 18.84
CA PRO A 260 4.16 -3.93 19.97
C PRO A 260 3.05 -4.06 21.04
N TRP A 261 2.09 -3.12 21.06
CA TRP A 261 0.96 -3.21 21.99
C TRP A 261 -0.16 -4.13 21.50
N ARG A 262 -0.09 -4.51 20.22
CA ARG A 262 -1.10 -5.32 19.52
C ARG A 262 -0.57 -6.67 19.02
N SER A 263 0.73 -6.89 19.16
CA SER A 263 1.41 -8.08 18.66
C SER A 263 2.65 -8.40 19.51
N ASP A 264 3.19 -9.60 19.37
CA ASP A 264 4.46 -10.01 19.99
C ASP A 264 5.68 -9.49 19.21
N LEU A 265 5.48 -8.61 18.24
CA LEU A 265 6.57 -8.05 17.44
C LEU A 265 7.28 -6.94 18.21
N PRO A 266 8.62 -6.91 18.20
CA PRO A 266 9.36 -5.85 18.86
C PRO A 266 9.15 -4.50 18.19
N ARG A 267 9.34 -3.44 18.98
CA ARG A 267 9.36 -2.06 18.46
C ARG A 267 10.45 -1.93 17.40
N THR A 268 10.12 -1.24 16.31
CA THR A 268 11.06 -0.93 15.24
C THR A 268 11.09 0.58 15.00
N SER A 269 12.17 1.08 14.41
CA SER A 269 12.37 2.49 14.11
C SER A 269 11.95 2.83 12.67
N VAL A 270 11.80 4.12 12.38
CA VAL A 270 11.76 4.65 11.01
C VAL A 270 13.17 5.07 10.58
N ARG A 271 13.36 5.26 9.28
CA ARG A 271 14.61 5.81 8.71
C ARG A 271 14.43 7.30 8.41
N VAL A 272 15.51 8.08 8.57
CA VAL A 272 15.51 9.47 8.11
C VAL A 272 15.05 9.57 6.64
N PRO A 273 14.31 10.63 6.25
CA PRO A 273 14.01 11.86 6.99
C PRO A 273 12.84 11.75 7.98
N LEU A 274 12.22 10.58 8.14
CA LEU A 274 11.20 10.39 9.17
C LEU A 274 11.85 10.33 10.56
N THR A 275 11.08 10.70 11.59
CA THR A 275 11.49 10.65 12.99
C THR A 275 10.54 9.74 13.78
N ASN A 276 11.08 8.97 14.72
CA ASN A 276 10.26 8.24 15.67
C ASN A 276 9.43 9.19 16.53
N LEU A 277 8.30 8.72 17.05
CA LEU A 277 7.59 9.45 18.08
C LEU A 277 8.46 9.56 19.34
N SER A 278 8.43 10.71 20.01
CA SER A 278 8.98 10.88 21.35
C SER A 278 8.22 10.01 22.37
N ASP A 279 8.79 9.85 23.56
CA ASP A 279 8.14 9.09 24.62
C ASP A 279 6.82 9.76 25.04
N ASP A 280 6.77 11.10 25.09
CA ASP A 280 5.56 11.84 25.41
C ASP A 280 4.47 11.67 24.34
N GLU A 281 4.82 11.78 23.05
CA GLU A 281 3.87 11.54 21.94
C GLU A 281 3.38 10.09 21.95
N THR A 282 4.27 9.14 22.25
CA THR A 282 3.92 7.73 22.35
C THR A 282 2.95 7.48 23.51
N ALA A 283 3.19 8.09 24.68
CA ALA A 283 2.32 7.98 25.84
C ALA A 283 0.92 8.62 25.58
N GLN A 284 0.89 9.80 24.97
CA GLN A 284 -0.37 10.46 24.58
C GLN A 284 -1.17 9.63 23.59
N LEU A 285 -0.51 9.07 22.58
CA LEU A 285 -1.16 8.21 21.59
C LEU A 285 -1.74 6.95 22.26
N ARG A 286 -1.02 6.33 23.21
CA ARG A 286 -1.48 5.18 23.95
C ARG A 286 -2.77 5.50 24.72
N ILE A 287 -2.78 6.56 25.50
CA ILE A 287 -3.96 7.01 26.25
C ILE A 287 -5.16 7.22 25.32
N ALA A 288 -4.95 7.90 24.18
CA ALA A 288 -6.01 8.16 23.21
C ALA A 288 -6.60 6.86 22.64
N LEU A 289 -5.77 5.86 22.34
CA LEU A 289 -6.19 4.56 21.82
C LEU A 289 -6.90 3.71 22.90
N GLU A 290 -6.46 3.77 24.15
CA GLU A 290 -7.12 3.10 25.30
C GLU A 290 -8.53 3.65 25.50
N VAL A 291 -8.74 4.96 25.39
CA VAL A 291 -10.07 5.61 25.52
C VAL A 291 -11.09 5.06 24.54
N ILE A 292 -10.70 4.70 23.34
CA ILE A 292 -11.60 4.13 22.32
C ILE A 292 -11.57 2.59 22.27
N ASP A 293 -10.93 1.94 23.24
CA ASP A 293 -10.89 0.48 23.41
C ASP A 293 -10.40 -0.27 22.16
N VAL A 294 -9.19 0.07 21.69
CA VAL A 294 -8.59 -0.54 20.49
C VAL A 294 -7.16 -1.07 20.69
N LEU A 295 -6.67 -1.11 21.93
CA LEU A 295 -5.38 -1.71 22.28
C LEU A 295 -5.51 -3.14 22.76
#